data_ab6517619073b1969ef39b2034d74370
#
_entry.id   ab6517619073b1969ef39b2034d74370
#
_cell.length_a   1.000
_cell.length_b   1.000
_cell.length_c   1.000
_cell.angle_alpha   90.00
_cell.angle_beta   90.00
_cell.angle_gamma   90.00
#
_symmetry.space_group_name_H-M   'P 1'
#
loop_
_entity.id
_entity.type
_entity.pdbx_description
1 polymer ?
#
loop_
_entity_poly.entity_id
_entity_poly.type
_entity_poly.pdbx_seq_one_letter_code
_entity_poly.pdbx_strand_id
1 'polypeptide(L)'
;MSNVRTGDVLDEGNLSALREFGREPGVLLQEMARDFLVEAPSLMAEIEEAVGEGEYATAGRAAHRLKGASGHMGATRVAAVASEVESLSKDGISEAMASATTTARAEVELAVAAVRLLERRR
;
A
#
# COMPACT_ATOMS: atom_id res chain seq x y z
N MET A 1 20.65 -1.19 7.59
CA MET A 1 19.78 -2.35 7.29
C MET A 1 18.50 -2.27 8.10
N SER A 2 17.41 -2.55 7.43
CA SER A 2 16.11 -2.51 8.11
C SER A 2 15.88 -3.82 8.86
N ASN A 3 15.47 -3.73 10.13
CA ASN A 3 15.05 -4.88 10.94
C ASN A 3 13.53 -5.07 10.92
N VAL A 4 12.88 -4.52 9.90
CA VAL A 4 11.42 -4.58 9.78
C VAL A 4 11.00 -6.03 9.50
N ARG A 5 10.13 -6.56 10.34
CA ARG A 5 9.55 -7.89 10.17
C ARG A 5 8.24 -7.79 9.40
N THR A 6 7.82 -8.89 8.79
CA THR A 6 6.53 -8.94 8.09
C THR A 6 5.39 -8.45 8.98
N GLY A 7 5.36 -8.84 10.27
CA GLY A 7 4.33 -8.41 11.21
C GLY A 7 4.30 -6.91 11.50
N ASP A 8 5.40 -6.18 11.25
CA ASP A 8 5.46 -4.72 11.41
C ASP A 8 4.86 -4.00 10.21
N VAL A 9 4.85 -4.65 9.06
CA VAL A 9 4.44 -4.08 7.77
C VAL A 9 3.06 -4.58 7.36
N LEU A 10 2.77 -5.84 7.65
CA LEU A 10 1.50 -6.49 7.33
C LEU A 10 0.85 -6.96 8.63
N ASP A 11 -0.44 -6.65 8.81
CA ASP A 11 -1.19 -7.04 10.00
C ASP A 11 -1.39 -8.56 10.04
N GLU A 12 -0.85 -9.21 11.07
CA GLU A 12 -0.93 -10.66 11.25
C GLU A 12 -2.38 -11.15 11.39
N GLY A 13 -3.23 -10.38 12.06
CA GLY A 13 -4.65 -10.72 12.18
C GLY A 13 -5.33 -10.77 10.82
N ASN A 14 -5.01 -9.81 9.95
CA ASN A 14 -5.53 -9.76 8.59
C ASN A 14 -5.00 -10.94 7.76
N LEU A 15 -3.72 -11.26 7.89
CA LEU A 15 -3.12 -12.40 7.18
C LEU A 15 -3.76 -13.72 7.61
N SER A 16 -3.98 -13.90 8.91
CA SER A 16 -4.66 -15.09 9.44
C SER A 16 -6.06 -15.22 8.86
N ALA A 17 -6.81 -14.12 8.82
CA ALA A 17 -8.15 -14.12 8.25
C ALA A 17 -8.12 -14.52 6.76
N LEU A 18 -7.17 -13.98 6.00
CA LEU A 18 -7.03 -14.31 4.58
C LEU A 18 -6.65 -15.77 4.36
N ARG A 19 -5.88 -16.36 5.28
CA ARG A 19 -5.52 -17.78 5.20
C ARG A 19 -6.70 -18.69 5.47
N GLU A 20 -7.60 -18.29 6.37
CA GLU A 20 -8.71 -19.12 6.83
C GLU A 20 -9.97 -18.98 5.97
N PHE A 21 -10.21 -17.79 5.40
CA PHE A 21 -11.41 -17.54 4.61
C PHE A 21 -11.25 -18.01 3.16
N GLY A 22 -12.40 -18.30 2.54
CA GLY A 22 -12.44 -18.79 1.17
C GLY A 22 -12.68 -20.29 1.12
N ARG A 23 -12.77 -20.84 -0.09
CA ARG A 23 -13.05 -22.25 -0.32
C ARG A 23 -11.90 -23.17 0.08
N GLU A 24 -10.68 -22.68 -0.14
CA GLU A 24 -9.48 -23.44 0.14
C GLU A 24 -8.51 -22.60 0.96
N PRO A 25 -7.90 -23.18 2.02
CA PRO A 25 -6.96 -22.43 2.84
C PRO A 25 -5.81 -21.85 2.02
N GLY A 26 -5.54 -20.56 2.22
CA GLY A 26 -4.42 -19.87 1.59
C GLY A 26 -4.67 -19.34 0.19
N VAL A 27 -5.72 -19.77 -0.50
CA VAL A 27 -6.00 -19.29 -1.88
C VAL A 27 -6.35 -17.81 -1.89
N LEU A 28 -7.19 -17.38 -0.95
CA LEU A 28 -7.55 -15.97 -0.86
C LEU A 28 -6.33 -15.09 -0.60
N LEU A 29 -5.46 -15.51 0.32
CA LEU A 29 -4.22 -14.79 0.60
C LEU A 29 -3.36 -14.67 -0.66
N GLN A 30 -3.22 -15.75 -1.44
CA GLN A 30 -2.44 -15.73 -2.68
C GLN A 30 -3.01 -14.76 -3.70
N GLU A 31 -4.34 -14.74 -3.86
CA GLU A 31 -5.01 -13.83 -4.79
C GLU A 31 -4.82 -12.38 -4.37
N MET A 32 -5.01 -12.09 -3.09
CA MET A 32 -4.82 -10.74 -2.56
C MET A 32 -3.36 -10.29 -2.71
N ALA A 33 -2.41 -11.19 -2.47
CA ALA A 33 -0.99 -10.90 -2.62
C ALA A 33 -0.64 -10.55 -4.07
N ARG A 34 -1.13 -11.31 -5.03
CA ARG A 34 -0.90 -11.02 -6.46
C ARG A 34 -1.47 -9.67 -6.85
N ASP A 35 -2.71 -9.40 -6.43
CA ASP A 35 -3.36 -8.14 -6.74
C ASP A 35 -2.58 -6.97 -6.16
N PHE A 36 -2.14 -7.10 -4.92
CA PHE A 36 -1.36 -6.05 -4.25
C PHE A 36 -0.04 -5.79 -4.97
N LEU A 37 0.67 -6.86 -5.38
CA LEU A 37 1.96 -6.73 -6.07
C LEU A 37 1.85 -6.03 -7.42
N VAL A 38 0.68 -6.10 -8.06
CA VAL A 38 0.42 -5.40 -9.32
C VAL A 38 -0.09 -3.98 -9.05
N GLU A 39 -1.09 -3.85 -8.19
CA GLU A 39 -1.79 -2.58 -7.98
C GLU A 39 -0.98 -1.54 -7.20
N ALA A 40 -0.32 -1.95 -6.11
CA ALA A 40 0.35 -0.99 -5.24
C ALA A 40 1.48 -0.23 -5.93
N PRO A 41 2.40 -0.90 -6.66
CA PRO A 41 3.43 -0.17 -7.41
C PRO A 41 2.86 0.73 -8.49
N SER A 42 1.82 0.29 -9.18
CA SER A 42 1.17 1.06 -10.25
C SER A 42 0.52 2.32 -9.69
N LEU A 43 -0.22 2.19 -8.59
CA LEU A 43 -0.87 3.33 -7.94
C LEU A 43 0.15 4.30 -7.36
N MET A 44 1.26 3.78 -6.82
CA MET A 44 2.34 4.64 -6.31
C MET A 44 2.96 5.47 -7.45
N ALA A 45 3.18 4.85 -8.60
CA ALA A 45 3.69 5.57 -9.77
C ALA A 45 2.72 6.66 -10.23
N GLU A 46 1.41 6.38 -10.23
CA GLU A 46 0.38 7.39 -10.56
C GLU A 46 0.41 8.56 -9.59
N ILE A 47 0.56 8.29 -8.30
CA ILE A 47 0.66 9.34 -7.28
C ILE A 47 1.87 10.22 -7.55
N GLU A 48 3.02 9.61 -7.77
CA GLU A 48 4.29 10.34 -8.00
C GLU A 48 4.20 11.22 -9.24
N GLU A 49 3.67 10.68 -10.32
CA GLU A 49 3.50 11.43 -11.56
C GLU A 49 2.55 12.60 -11.37
N ALA A 50 1.40 12.35 -10.75
CA ALA A 50 0.40 13.40 -10.51
C ALA A 50 0.93 14.51 -9.60
N VAL A 51 1.64 14.15 -8.52
CA VAL A 51 2.23 15.14 -7.62
C VAL A 51 3.29 15.96 -8.35
N GLY A 52 4.12 15.32 -9.17
CA GLY A 52 5.15 16.00 -9.96
C GLY A 52 4.57 17.00 -10.97
N GLU A 53 3.34 16.76 -11.44
CA GLU A 53 2.65 17.63 -12.40
C GLU A 53 1.72 18.64 -11.73
N GLY A 54 1.63 18.62 -10.40
CA GLY A 54 0.73 19.48 -9.65
C GLY A 54 -0.74 19.07 -9.75
N GLU A 55 -1.00 17.86 -10.22
CA GLU A 55 -2.34 17.28 -10.37
C GLU A 55 -2.78 16.62 -9.07
N TYR A 56 -3.00 17.43 -8.02
CA TYR A 56 -3.25 16.92 -6.68
C TYR A 56 -4.56 16.15 -6.54
N ALA A 57 -5.60 16.56 -7.27
CA ALA A 57 -6.87 15.81 -7.23
C ALA A 57 -6.68 14.38 -7.77
N THR A 58 -5.89 14.23 -8.84
CA THR A 58 -5.56 12.94 -9.42
C THR A 58 -4.74 12.10 -8.43
N ALA A 59 -3.75 12.72 -7.79
CA ALA A 59 -2.95 12.06 -6.76
C ALA A 59 -3.83 11.57 -5.60
N GLY A 60 -4.79 12.38 -5.17
CA GLY A 60 -5.72 12.01 -4.10
C GLY A 60 -6.59 10.81 -4.45
N ARG A 61 -7.08 10.73 -5.68
CA ARG A 61 -7.88 9.59 -6.13
C ARG A 61 -7.06 8.31 -6.18
N ALA A 62 -5.84 8.39 -6.69
CA ALA A 62 -4.93 7.24 -6.72
C ALA A 62 -4.57 6.80 -5.29
N ALA A 63 -4.34 7.75 -4.38
CA ALA A 63 -4.06 7.46 -2.98
C ALA A 63 -5.25 6.77 -2.30
N HIS A 64 -6.47 7.18 -2.63
CA HIS A 64 -7.67 6.53 -2.10
C HIS A 64 -7.72 5.05 -2.51
N ARG A 65 -7.41 4.77 -3.77
CA ARG A 65 -7.37 3.40 -4.29
C ARG A 65 -6.25 2.59 -3.63
N LEU A 66 -5.09 3.21 -3.44
CA LEU A 66 -3.96 2.56 -2.76
C LEU A 66 -4.32 2.22 -1.31
N LYS A 67 -5.03 3.11 -0.63
CA LYS A 67 -5.51 2.87 0.73
C LYS A 67 -6.39 1.61 0.78
N GLY A 68 -7.31 1.48 -0.17
CA GLY A 68 -8.19 0.31 -0.25
C GLY A 68 -7.43 -0.99 -0.49
N ALA A 69 -6.55 -1.01 -1.48
CA ALA A 69 -5.74 -2.18 -1.81
C ALA A 69 -4.86 -2.59 -0.63
N SER A 70 -4.27 -1.61 0.06
CA SER A 70 -3.39 -1.84 1.20
C SER A 70 -4.17 -2.36 2.41
N GLY A 71 -5.37 -1.84 2.64
CA GLY A 71 -6.24 -2.31 3.72
C GLY A 71 -6.61 -3.77 3.55
N HIS A 72 -6.93 -4.19 2.34
CA HIS A 72 -7.26 -5.58 2.04
C HIS A 72 -6.09 -6.53 2.34
N MET A 73 -4.88 -6.08 2.11
CA MET A 73 -3.68 -6.89 2.36
C MET A 73 -3.17 -6.75 3.81
N GLY A 74 -3.72 -5.84 4.58
CA GLY A 74 -3.26 -5.57 5.94
C GLY A 74 -1.99 -4.73 5.98
N ALA A 75 -1.67 -4.02 4.90
CA ALA A 75 -0.51 -3.12 4.84
C ALA A 75 -0.89 -1.78 5.49
N THR A 76 -0.99 -1.78 6.81
CA THR A 76 -1.54 -0.66 7.59
C THR A 76 -0.73 0.62 7.47
N ARG A 77 0.58 0.52 7.36
CA ARG A 77 1.45 1.70 7.22
C ARG A 77 1.28 2.36 5.87
N VAL A 78 1.13 1.56 4.80
CA VAL A 78 0.83 2.09 3.46
C VAL A 78 -0.54 2.77 3.48
N ALA A 79 -1.53 2.10 4.06
CA ALA A 79 -2.89 2.66 4.15
C ALA A 79 -2.90 4.00 4.88
N ALA A 80 -2.13 4.12 5.97
CA ALA A 80 -2.03 5.35 6.75
C ALA A 80 -1.43 6.51 5.94
N VAL A 81 -0.31 6.28 5.25
CA VAL A 81 0.33 7.34 4.47
C VAL A 81 -0.48 7.66 3.20
N ALA A 82 -1.15 6.67 2.61
CA ALA A 82 -2.06 6.92 1.48
C ALA A 82 -3.23 7.80 1.90
N SER A 83 -3.78 7.56 3.09
CA SER A 83 -4.83 8.39 3.67
C SER A 83 -4.34 9.84 3.87
N GLU A 84 -3.10 10.01 4.31
CA GLU A 84 -2.49 11.33 4.46
C GLU A 84 -2.35 12.04 3.12
N VAL A 85 -1.88 11.36 2.08
CA VAL A 85 -1.78 11.92 0.72
C VAL A 85 -3.16 12.35 0.23
N GLU A 86 -4.16 11.51 0.43
CA GLU A 86 -5.54 11.83 0.04
C GLU A 86 -6.03 13.09 0.74
N SER A 87 -5.79 13.20 2.04
CA SER A 87 -6.20 14.37 2.83
C SER A 87 -5.48 15.64 2.37
N LEU A 88 -4.17 15.55 2.19
CA LEU A 88 -3.35 16.69 1.72
C LEU A 88 -3.74 17.15 0.32
N SER A 89 -4.20 16.24 -0.53
CA SER A 89 -4.62 16.58 -1.89
C SER A 89 -5.77 17.58 -1.90
N LYS A 90 -6.60 17.56 -0.86
CA LYS A 90 -7.73 18.48 -0.72
C LYS A 90 -7.28 19.86 -0.25
N ASP A 91 -6.16 19.93 0.47
CA ASP A 91 -5.62 21.18 1.00
C ASP A 91 -4.68 21.88 0.03
N GLY A 92 -4.15 21.17 -0.95
CA GLY A 92 -3.30 21.72 -1.99
C GLY A 92 -1.92 22.21 -1.51
N ILE A 93 -1.42 21.64 -0.42
CA ILE A 93 -0.13 22.03 0.15
C ILE A 93 0.99 21.23 -0.50
N SER A 94 1.71 21.85 -1.43
CA SER A 94 2.70 21.16 -2.28
C SER A 94 3.88 20.56 -1.50
N GLU A 95 4.39 21.28 -0.50
CA GLU A 95 5.53 20.82 0.29
C GLU A 95 5.19 19.55 1.09
N ALA A 96 4.03 19.56 1.76
CA ALA A 96 3.55 18.42 2.51
C ALA A 96 3.23 17.25 1.59
N MET A 97 2.70 17.51 0.39
CA MET A 97 2.43 16.47 -0.62
C MET A 97 3.71 15.77 -1.06
N ALA A 98 4.76 16.53 -1.33
CA ALA A 98 6.04 15.95 -1.74
C ALA A 98 6.62 15.05 -0.63
N SER A 99 6.59 15.51 0.60
CA SER A 99 7.09 14.75 1.75
C SER A 99 6.27 13.48 1.98
N ALA A 100 4.94 13.57 1.98
CA ALA A 100 4.06 12.42 2.16
C ALA A 100 4.24 11.40 1.03
N THR A 101 4.44 11.87 -0.21
CA THR A 101 4.67 10.99 -1.37
C THR A 101 5.97 10.20 -1.23
N THR A 102 7.05 10.86 -0.75
CA THR A 102 8.32 10.19 -0.48
C THR A 102 8.15 9.10 0.58
N THR A 103 7.45 9.40 1.66
CA THR A 103 7.15 8.43 2.71
C THR A 103 6.31 7.28 2.17
N ALA A 104 5.31 7.59 1.34
CA ALA A 104 4.44 6.57 0.74
C ALA A 104 5.26 5.60 -0.13
N ARG A 105 6.20 6.11 -0.93
CA ARG A 105 7.09 5.27 -1.75
C ARG A 105 7.85 4.28 -0.87
N ALA A 106 8.46 4.75 0.19
CA ALA A 106 9.22 3.90 1.10
C ALA A 106 8.35 2.81 1.74
N GLU A 107 7.15 3.18 2.17
CA GLU A 107 6.22 2.22 2.78
C GLU A 107 5.71 1.19 1.78
N VAL A 108 5.42 1.61 0.55
CA VAL A 108 5.00 0.68 -0.52
C VAL A 108 6.12 -0.32 -0.82
N GLU A 109 7.37 0.14 -0.91
CA GLU A 109 8.50 -0.76 -1.17
C GLU A 109 8.67 -1.80 -0.07
N LEU A 110 8.54 -1.40 1.20
CA LEU A 110 8.60 -2.32 2.33
C LEU A 110 7.45 -3.34 2.28
N ALA A 111 6.24 -2.88 1.99
CA ALA A 111 5.08 -3.75 1.91
C ALA A 111 5.19 -4.75 0.75
N VAL A 112 5.65 -4.29 -0.41
CA VAL A 112 5.86 -5.16 -1.59
C VAL A 112 6.89 -6.24 -1.24
N ALA A 113 7.99 -5.86 -0.60
CA ALA A 113 9.02 -6.82 -0.19
C ALA A 113 8.44 -7.85 0.79
N ALA A 114 7.63 -7.41 1.76
CA ALA A 114 7.00 -8.31 2.73
C ALA A 114 6.03 -9.29 2.05
N VAL A 115 5.22 -8.81 1.11
CA VAL A 115 4.27 -9.66 0.38
C VAL A 115 5.02 -10.69 -0.49
N ARG A 116 6.12 -10.30 -1.13
CA ARG A 116 6.95 -11.24 -1.89
C ARG A 116 7.53 -12.34 -1.02
N LEU A 117 7.92 -12.00 0.21
CA LEU A 117 8.39 -13.01 1.16
C LEU A 117 7.30 -14.03 1.51
N LEU A 118 6.05 -13.58 1.65
CA LEU A 118 4.93 -14.48 1.89
C LEU A 118 4.75 -15.47 0.74
N GLU A 119 4.90 -15.03 -0.49
CA GLU A 119 4.79 -15.89 -1.66
C GLU A 119 5.89 -16.95 -1.70
N ARG A 120 7.09 -16.61 -1.26
CA ARG A 120 8.23 -17.54 -1.25
C ARG A 120 8.12 -18.64 -0.20
N ARG A 121 7.28 -18.44 0.82
CA ARG A 121 7.13 -19.38 1.93
C ARG A 121 6.09 -20.45 1.70
N ARG A 122 5.58 -20.55 0.52
CA ARG A 122 4.59 -21.59 0.17
C ARG A 122 5.22 -22.94 -0.06
#